data_9d2b95fb66dd455f8bef7c74f8d7d5e2
#
_entry.id   9d2b95fb66dd455f8bef7c74f8d7d5e2
#
_cell.length_a   1.000
_cell.length_b   1.000
_cell.length_c   1.000
_cell.angle_alpha   90.00
_cell.angle_beta   90.00
_cell.angle_gamma   90.00
#
_symmetry.space_group_name_H-M   'P 1'
#
loop_
_entity.id
_entity.type
_entity.pdbx_description
1 polymer ?
#
loop_
_entity_poly.entity_id
_entity_poly.type
_entity_poly.pdbx_seq_one_letter_code
_entity_poly.pdbx_strand_id
1 'polypeptide(L)'
;MSLGPMGMNTGFDINGMVSKIVSAERVPKQQRIDNERTNIDTSISAYGRLRESLDTMKNLMTQFRQEKAFAVRKVDTSNEQVVSATATTEAIAGNYSVDVLQLAQSHKIASEVLDKDAKFGPGKLHISLGDKSFTLDVQGNSKLVDIVRGINGEKSNPGVRASIINDVEGPRLIVASNVSGKDHSVKMSAQAEPGNPLKQLEYKTLEQRVRDLEKARAQAQQLIAPLTPEQQKVAAKVAEKIGDAARLVDQEVAQEIRSAAQXXXXXXXXXXXXXXXXXXXXXXXXNAASEAKKYIRPEDRIPGWTETASGTLLDSYWEPEEELDAQGQKKAADVPGWSNTASGTLLDSYVTPQEAQQKLEQKLAQEKAQIEAAIRSGKMTPEEAKAQARAKLSPEERAYIEQVEKAQAALNAAQSAFDGYGGMTEVQSAQDSMVVLDGVATLSSNNNIIENAIEGVNLTLKGKTDRNQPPAEIGIEYDRERVRNDIEQFVAAYNQFFQTSKELAGVDPRTXXXXXXXXXXSRSFSG
;
A
#
# COMPACT_ATOMS: atom_id res chain seq x y z
N MET A 1 16.22 -94.73 13.84
CA MET A 1 16.23 -96.11 13.34
C MET A 1 17.25 -96.95 14.08
N SER A 2 16.83 -98.03 14.46
CA SER A 2 17.68 -98.83 15.26
C SER A 2 17.94 -100.16 14.56
N LEU A 3 19.16 -100.39 14.30
CA LEU A 3 19.64 -101.66 13.87
C LEU A 3 20.55 -102.24 14.93
N GLY A 4 20.28 -101.85 16.20
CA GLY A 4 21.13 -102.15 17.28
C GLY A 4 21.48 -103.63 17.47
N PRO A 5 20.48 -104.49 17.48
CA PRO A 5 20.83 -105.89 17.70
C PRO A 5 21.85 -106.41 16.68
N MET A 6 21.67 -106.08 15.41
CA MET A 6 22.58 -106.54 14.39
C MET A 6 23.96 -105.91 14.54
N GLY A 7 23.97 -104.59 14.82
CA GLY A 7 25.24 -103.90 14.97
C GLY A 7 26.03 -104.33 16.16
N MET A 8 25.35 -104.60 17.27
CA MET A 8 25.99 -105.00 18.50
C MET A 8 26.62 -106.38 18.40
N ASN A 9 25.95 -107.30 17.76
CA ASN A 9 26.42 -108.66 17.70
C ASN A 9 27.60 -108.86 16.77
N THR A 10 27.66 -108.05 15.75
CA THR A 10 28.65 -108.25 14.71
C THR A 10 29.78 -107.25 14.82
N GLY A 11 29.73 -106.34 15.76
CA GLY A 11 30.69 -105.24 15.83
C GLY A 11 30.62 -104.31 14.67
N PHE A 12 29.57 -104.37 13.97
CA PHE A 12 29.31 -103.61 12.76
C PHE A 12 28.32 -102.47 13.06
N ASP A 13 28.75 -101.29 12.84
CA ASP A 13 27.95 -100.14 13.18
C ASP A 13 26.93 -99.94 12.05
N ILE A 14 25.80 -100.59 12.20
CA ILE A 14 24.75 -100.48 11.20
C ILE A 14 24.18 -99.13 11.21
N ASN A 15 24.04 -98.54 12.39
CA ASN A 15 23.50 -97.16 12.47
C ASN A 15 24.44 -96.18 11.76
N GLY A 16 25.76 -96.40 11.96
CA GLY A 16 26.71 -95.59 11.27
C GLY A 16 26.71 -95.80 9.78
N MET A 17 26.55 -97.09 9.36
CA MET A 17 26.48 -97.36 7.95
C MET A 17 25.23 -96.76 7.29
N VAL A 18 24.09 -96.88 7.96
CA VAL A 18 22.88 -96.32 7.45
C VAL A 18 23.01 -94.82 7.38
N SER A 19 23.60 -94.22 8.40
CA SER A 19 23.79 -92.74 8.42
C SER A 19 24.68 -92.35 7.23
N LYS A 20 25.73 -93.10 6.98
CA LYS A 20 26.63 -92.77 5.88
C LYS A 20 25.95 -92.95 4.53
N ILE A 21 25.15 -93.97 4.40
CA ILE A 21 24.41 -94.19 3.14
C ILE A 21 23.41 -93.08 2.92
N VAL A 22 22.67 -92.72 3.98
CA VAL A 22 21.72 -91.64 3.90
C VAL A 22 22.39 -90.31 3.57
N SER A 23 23.53 -90.07 4.20
CA SER A 23 24.28 -88.85 3.92
C SER A 23 24.82 -88.88 2.49
N ALA A 24 25.27 -90.03 2.01
CA ALA A 24 25.83 -90.13 0.65
C ALA A 24 24.74 -89.82 -0.39
N GLU A 25 23.49 -90.13 -0.10
CA GLU A 25 22.41 -89.81 -1.00
C GLU A 25 21.90 -88.40 -0.77
N ARG A 26 21.87 -87.96 0.45
CA ARG A 26 21.27 -86.69 0.84
C ARG A 26 22.18 -85.50 0.50
N VAL A 27 23.47 -85.63 0.74
CA VAL A 27 24.37 -84.52 0.55
C VAL A 27 24.40 -84.01 -0.88
N PRO A 28 24.54 -84.94 -1.89
CA PRO A 28 24.48 -84.43 -3.27
C PRO A 28 23.16 -83.70 -3.59
N LYS A 29 22.03 -84.26 -3.12
CA LYS A 29 20.78 -83.65 -3.36
C LYS A 29 20.70 -82.33 -2.65
N GLN A 30 21.18 -82.27 -1.41
CA GLN A 30 21.19 -81.03 -0.65
C GLN A 30 22.04 -79.98 -1.32
N GLN A 31 23.20 -80.42 -1.80
CA GLN A 31 24.09 -79.52 -2.53
C GLN A 31 23.49 -79.00 -3.78
N ARG A 32 22.72 -79.83 -4.50
CA ARG A 32 22.05 -79.38 -5.69
C ARG A 32 20.98 -78.33 -5.33
N ILE A 33 20.22 -78.59 -4.27
CA ILE A 33 19.20 -77.65 -3.83
C ILE A 33 19.84 -76.34 -3.37
N ASP A 34 20.90 -76.42 -2.61
CA ASP A 34 21.59 -75.23 -2.14
C ASP A 34 22.18 -74.44 -3.30
N ASN A 35 22.73 -75.14 -4.29
CA ASN A 35 23.28 -74.49 -5.46
C ASN A 35 22.20 -73.81 -6.24
N GLU A 36 21.05 -74.48 -6.39
CA GLU A 36 19.91 -73.86 -7.09
C GLU A 36 19.42 -72.66 -6.35
N ARG A 37 19.33 -72.72 -5.00
CA ARG A 37 18.93 -71.61 -4.19
C ARG A 37 19.89 -70.43 -4.34
N THR A 38 21.20 -70.75 -4.30
CA THR A 38 22.20 -69.70 -4.48
C THR A 38 22.08 -69.07 -5.87
N ASN A 39 21.89 -69.89 -6.87
CA ASN A 39 21.73 -69.39 -8.24
C ASN A 39 20.50 -68.49 -8.36
N ILE A 40 19.40 -68.91 -7.73
CA ILE A 40 18.16 -68.10 -7.76
C ILE A 40 18.37 -66.80 -7.04
N ASP A 41 19.00 -66.83 -5.84
CA ASP A 41 19.26 -65.64 -5.09
C ASP A 41 20.20 -64.69 -5.85
N THR A 42 21.19 -65.22 -6.51
CA THR A 42 22.10 -64.43 -7.33
C THR A 42 21.36 -63.78 -8.49
N SER A 43 20.47 -64.55 -9.12
CA SER A 43 19.67 -64.00 -10.23
C SER A 43 18.74 -62.89 -9.74
N ILE A 44 18.10 -63.13 -8.58
CA ILE A 44 17.20 -62.12 -8.03
C ILE A 44 17.98 -60.85 -7.72
N SER A 45 19.15 -60.96 -7.11
CA SER A 45 19.99 -59.81 -6.80
C SER A 45 20.41 -59.09 -8.07
N ALA A 46 20.77 -59.85 -9.10
CA ALA A 46 21.21 -59.26 -10.36
C ALA A 46 20.06 -58.50 -11.04
N TYR A 47 18.88 -59.12 -11.03
CA TYR A 47 17.72 -58.43 -11.59
C TYR A 47 17.37 -57.18 -10.78
N GLY A 48 17.54 -57.25 -9.46
CA GLY A 48 17.34 -56.08 -8.63
C GLY A 48 18.30 -54.96 -8.99
N ARG A 49 19.56 -55.27 -9.23
CA ARG A 49 20.53 -54.27 -9.64
C ARG A 49 20.18 -53.69 -11.01
N LEU A 50 19.73 -54.56 -11.91
CA LEU A 50 19.33 -54.12 -13.23
C LEU A 50 18.14 -53.18 -13.13
N ARG A 51 17.16 -53.54 -12.29
CA ARG A 51 15.97 -52.72 -12.10
C ARG A 51 16.35 -51.36 -11.54
N GLU A 52 17.26 -51.32 -10.58
CA GLU A 52 17.74 -50.08 -10.01
C GLU A 52 18.38 -49.19 -11.07
N SER A 53 19.22 -49.79 -11.92
CA SER A 53 19.87 -49.06 -12.99
C SER A 53 18.84 -48.51 -13.97
N LEU A 54 17.84 -49.31 -14.30
CA LEU A 54 16.79 -48.90 -15.20
C LEU A 54 15.97 -47.77 -14.59
N ASP A 55 15.64 -47.87 -13.31
CA ASP A 55 14.89 -46.84 -12.63
C ASP A 55 15.70 -45.55 -12.58
N THR A 56 16.99 -45.62 -12.39
CA THR A 56 17.86 -44.44 -12.41
C THR A 56 17.76 -43.74 -13.77
N MET A 57 17.89 -44.52 -14.83
CA MET A 57 17.78 -43.97 -16.18
C MET A 57 16.41 -43.37 -16.41
N LYS A 58 15.39 -44.09 -15.97
CA LYS A 58 14.01 -43.63 -16.15
C LYS A 58 13.80 -42.30 -15.44
N ASN A 59 14.30 -42.18 -14.22
CA ASN A 59 14.16 -40.95 -13.45
C ASN A 59 14.90 -39.79 -14.11
N LEU A 60 16.09 -40.06 -14.65
CA LEU A 60 16.83 -39.02 -15.35
C LEU A 60 16.11 -38.58 -16.61
N MET A 61 15.55 -39.52 -17.33
CA MET A 61 14.76 -39.17 -18.53
C MET A 61 13.54 -38.34 -18.18
N THR A 62 12.88 -38.68 -17.06
CA THR A 62 11.73 -37.91 -16.60
C THR A 62 12.16 -36.50 -16.26
N GLN A 63 13.30 -36.34 -15.58
CA GLN A 63 13.81 -35.03 -15.26
C GLN A 63 14.09 -34.22 -16.53
N PHE A 64 14.70 -34.88 -17.53
CA PHE A 64 14.99 -34.21 -18.78
C PHE A 64 13.75 -33.68 -19.43
N ARG A 65 12.67 -34.49 -19.42
CA ARG A 65 11.42 -34.06 -20.03
C ARG A 65 10.77 -32.93 -19.25
N GLN A 66 10.77 -33.04 -17.94
CA GLN A 66 10.10 -32.04 -17.12
C GLN A 66 10.83 -30.71 -17.17
N GLU A 67 12.13 -30.73 -17.14
CA GLU A 67 12.93 -29.51 -17.07
C GLU A 67 13.30 -28.96 -18.44
N LYS A 68 12.97 -29.71 -19.50
CA LYS A 68 13.46 -29.34 -20.81
C LYS A 68 14.94 -29.07 -20.75
N ALA A 69 15.69 -30.13 -20.42
CA ALA A 69 17.09 -30.02 -20.01
C ALA A 69 17.94 -29.24 -20.99
N PHE A 70 17.66 -29.41 -22.30
CA PHE A 70 18.49 -28.77 -23.31
C PHE A 70 18.09 -27.30 -23.55
N ALA A 71 17.09 -26.81 -22.82
CA ALA A 71 16.65 -25.44 -22.91
C ALA A 71 16.91 -24.67 -21.63
N VAL A 72 17.73 -25.19 -20.74
CA VAL A 72 18.03 -24.54 -19.47
C VAL A 72 18.74 -23.21 -19.72
N ARG A 73 18.37 -22.20 -18.98
CA ARG A 73 18.94 -20.86 -19.10
C ARG A 73 19.85 -20.56 -17.92
N LYS A 74 20.90 -19.84 -18.19
CA LYS A 74 21.81 -19.29 -17.19
C LYS A 74 21.66 -17.78 -17.21
N VAL A 75 21.56 -17.19 -16.02
CA VAL A 75 21.34 -15.75 -15.89
C VAL A 75 22.48 -15.14 -15.12
N ASP A 76 23.03 -14.05 -15.68
CA ASP A 76 24.08 -13.27 -15.05
C ASP A 76 23.58 -11.83 -14.90
N THR A 77 24.02 -11.17 -13.84
CA THR A 77 23.73 -9.75 -13.67
C THR A 77 25.05 -9.03 -13.38
N SER A 78 25.16 -7.83 -13.92
CA SER A 78 26.35 -7.02 -13.69
C SER A 78 26.33 -6.36 -12.31
N ASN A 79 25.16 -6.29 -11.68
CA ASN A 79 25.05 -5.65 -10.35
C ASN A 79 23.98 -6.37 -9.54
N GLU A 80 24.42 -7.31 -8.73
CA GLU A 80 23.51 -8.09 -7.89
C GLU A 80 22.83 -7.24 -6.82
N GLN A 81 23.39 -6.11 -6.49
CA GLN A 81 22.80 -5.26 -5.47
C GLN A 81 21.64 -4.45 -6.02
N VAL A 82 21.51 -4.37 -7.32
CA VAL A 82 20.44 -3.61 -7.95
C VAL A 82 19.33 -4.53 -8.44
N VAL A 83 19.70 -5.61 -9.13
CA VAL A 83 18.67 -6.47 -9.71
C VAL A 83 19.22 -7.87 -9.91
N SER A 84 18.35 -8.85 -9.76
CA SER A 84 18.63 -10.21 -10.19
C SER A 84 17.49 -10.69 -11.06
N ALA A 85 17.69 -11.80 -11.73
CA ALA A 85 16.69 -12.28 -12.67
C ALA A 85 16.66 -13.80 -12.63
N THR A 86 15.49 -14.34 -12.95
CA THR A 86 15.33 -15.76 -13.22
C THR A 86 14.75 -15.91 -14.61
N ALA A 87 15.14 -16.97 -15.29
CA ALA A 87 14.69 -17.20 -16.65
C ALA A 87 14.14 -18.61 -16.76
N THR A 88 13.02 -18.73 -17.44
CA THR A 88 12.45 -20.02 -17.76
C THR A 88 13.01 -20.49 -19.09
N THR A 89 12.64 -21.70 -19.48
CA THR A 89 13.12 -22.26 -20.74
C THR A 89 12.56 -21.50 -21.96
N GLU A 90 11.58 -20.64 -21.74
CA GLU A 90 11.01 -19.85 -22.83
C GLU A 90 11.80 -18.58 -23.10
N ALA A 91 12.71 -18.23 -22.21
CA ALA A 91 13.50 -17.02 -22.40
C ALA A 91 14.45 -17.16 -23.56
N ILE A 92 14.63 -16.06 -24.29
CA ILE A 92 15.56 -16.02 -25.41
C ILE A 92 16.87 -15.45 -24.92
N ALA A 93 17.97 -16.07 -25.32
CA ALA A 93 19.29 -15.60 -24.92
C ALA A 93 19.52 -14.19 -25.42
N GLY A 94 20.15 -13.39 -24.60
CA GLY A 94 20.41 -12.00 -24.96
C GLY A 94 20.86 -11.22 -23.74
N ASN A 95 21.15 -9.95 -23.98
CA ASN A 95 21.54 -9.02 -22.93
C ASN A 95 20.52 -7.89 -22.88
N TYR A 96 20.15 -7.52 -21.66
CA TYR A 96 19.16 -6.48 -21.44
C TYR A 96 19.67 -5.55 -20.37
N SER A 97 19.47 -4.25 -20.56
CA SER A 97 19.83 -3.29 -19.53
C SER A 97 18.60 -3.00 -18.68
N VAL A 98 18.82 -2.88 -17.38
CA VAL A 98 17.74 -2.64 -16.42
C VAL A 98 18.13 -1.42 -15.59
N ASP A 99 17.35 -0.35 -15.74
CA ASP A 99 17.52 0.85 -14.96
C ASP A 99 16.40 0.87 -13.93
N VAL A 100 16.74 0.65 -12.66
CA VAL A 100 15.75 0.63 -11.60
C VAL A 100 15.53 2.05 -11.12
N LEU A 101 14.39 2.59 -11.47
CA LEU A 101 14.07 3.97 -11.12
C LEU A 101 13.61 4.10 -9.68
N GLN A 102 12.86 3.14 -9.19
CA GLN A 102 12.40 3.14 -7.81
C GLN A 102 11.98 1.73 -7.42
N LEU A 103 12.07 1.47 -6.13
CA LEU A 103 11.60 0.22 -5.56
C LEU A 103 10.18 0.38 -5.09
N ALA A 104 9.46 -0.73 -5.00
CA ALA A 104 8.15 -0.72 -4.37
C ALA A 104 8.31 -0.42 -2.89
N GLN A 105 7.34 0.30 -2.34
CA GLN A 105 7.32 0.62 -0.92
C GLN A 105 5.94 0.36 -0.37
N SER A 106 5.89 -0.09 0.86
CA SER A 106 4.63 -0.21 1.58
C SER A 106 4.35 1.10 2.32
N HIS A 107 3.09 1.38 2.48
CA HIS A 107 2.64 2.62 3.11
C HIS A 107 2.89 2.57 4.61
N LYS A 108 3.34 3.67 5.16
CA LYS A 108 3.57 3.78 6.60
C LYS A 108 3.20 5.19 7.04
N ILE A 109 2.39 5.27 8.09
CA ILE A 109 1.96 6.53 8.64
C ILE A 109 2.24 6.54 10.14
N ALA A 110 2.38 7.72 10.70
CA ALA A 110 2.72 7.87 12.11
C ALA A 110 1.93 9.03 12.71
N SER A 111 1.56 8.87 13.95
CA SER A 111 0.88 9.93 14.67
C SER A 111 1.88 10.94 15.20
N GLU A 112 1.37 12.10 15.60
CA GLU A 112 2.13 12.99 16.45
C GLU A 112 2.40 12.30 17.78
N VAL A 113 3.25 12.90 18.60
CA VAL A 113 3.45 12.39 19.94
C VAL A 113 2.12 12.48 20.68
N LEU A 114 1.69 11.36 21.24
CA LEU A 114 0.43 11.28 21.95
C LEU A 114 0.68 11.39 23.45
N ASP A 115 -0.36 11.83 24.16
CA ASP A 115 -0.31 11.82 25.61
C ASP A 115 -0.28 10.36 26.08
N LYS A 116 0.71 10.02 26.90
CA LYS A 116 0.84 8.64 27.35
C LYS A 116 -0.34 8.21 28.23
N ASP A 117 -1.04 9.16 28.81
CA ASP A 117 -2.22 8.88 29.61
C ASP A 117 -3.52 9.09 28.85
N ALA A 118 -3.46 9.27 27.55
CA ALA A 118 -4.65 9.54 26.76
C ALA A 118 -5.62 8.37 26.82
N LYS A 119 -6.89 8.70 26.93
CA LYS A 119 -7.99 7.74 26.87
C LYS A 119 -8.75 7.97 25.59
N PHE A 120 -8.86 6.94 24.81
CA PHE A 120 -9.51 7.01 23.51
C PHE A 120 -10.93 6.46 23.60
N GLY A 121 -11.76 6.91 22.68
CA GLY A 121 -13.13 6.43 22.66
C GLY A 121 -14.01 7.05 23.72
N PRO A 122 -15.29 6.65 23.72
CA PRO A 122 -15.89 5.69 22.80
C PRO A 122 -15.97 6.25 21.37
N GLY A 123 -15.85 5.36 20.42
CA GLY A 123 -15.92 5.76 19.04
C GLY A 123 -15.55 4.61 18.12
N LYS A 124 -15.39 4.94 16.87
CA LYS A 124 -15.04 3.94 15.87
C LYS A 124 -13.86 4.44 15.05
N LEU A 125 -12.99 3.52 14.73
CA LEU A 125 -11.83 3.79 13.89
C LEU A 125 -12.00 2.96 12.62
N HIS A 126 -12.16 3.63 11.49
CA HIS A 126 -12.32 2.99 10.20
C HIS A 126 -10.98 2.95 9.51
N ILE A 127 -10.53 1.76 9.19
CA ILE A 127 -9.21 1.56 8.62
C ILE A 127 -9.38 0.84 7.29
N SER A 128 -8.71 1.34 6.26
CA SER A 128 -8.75 0.68 4.97
C SER A 128 -7.34 0.50 4.43
N LEU A 129 -7.19 -0.51 3.61
CA LEU A 129 -5.97 -0.80 2.87
C LEU A 129 -6.40 -1.06 1.44
N GLY A 130 -6.11 -0.11 0.57
CA GLY A 130 -6.61 -0.22 -0.78
C GLY A 130 -8.13 -0.19 -0.80
N ASP A 131 -8.72 -1.22 -1.38
CA ASP A 131 -10.17 -1.30 -1.48
C ASP A 131 -10.82 -2.14 -0.38
N LYS A 132 -10.04 -2.60 0.59
CA LYS A 132 -10.57 -3.40 1.69
C LYS A 132 -10.52 -2.57 2.96
N SER A 133 -11.50 -2.78 3.83
CA SER A 133 -11.60 -1.98 5.03
C SER A 133 -12.16 -2.78 6.18
N PHE A 134 -11.96 -2.26 7.38
CA PHE A 134 -12.55 -2.81 8.58
C PHE A 134 -12.73 -1.68 9.58
N THR A 135 -13.56 -1.93 10.56
CA THR A 135 -13.88 -0.94 11.59
C THR A 135 -13.53 -1.51 12.94
N LEU A 136 -12.84 -0.70 13.74
CA LEU A 136 -12.50 -1.04 15.11
C LEU A 136 -13.40 -0.23 16.03
N ASP A 137 -14.17 -0.93 16.87
CA ASP A 137 -14.95 -0.27 17.91
C ASP A 137 -14.04 0.03 19.08
N VAL A 138 -13.92 1.30 19.43
CA VAL A 138 -13.04 1.72 20.51
C VAL A 138 -13.91 2.02 21.72
N GLN A 139 -13.71 1.24 22.78
CA GLN A 139 -14.46 1.43 24.03
C GLN A 139 -13.93 2.65 24.75
N GLY A 140 -14.78 3.23 25.60
CA GLY A 140 -14.34 4.34 26.42
C GLY A 140 -13.19 3.94 27.32
N ASN A 141 -12.30 4.88 27.55
CA ASN A 141 -11.12 4.67 28.39
C ASN A 141 -10.13 3.67 27.80
N SER A 142 -10.20 3.43 26.50
CA SER A 142 -9.21 2.58 25.85
C SER A 142 -7.86 3.27 25.83
N LYS A 143 -6.82 2.50 26.04
CA LYS A 143 -5.45 2.99 25.92
C LYS A 143 -4.95 2.76 24.51
N LEU A 144 -3.83 3.42 24.18
CA LEU A 144 -3.25 3.24 22.87
C LEU A 144 -2.90 1.78 22.60
N VAL A 145 -2.41 1.09 23.61
CA VAL A 145 -2.07 -0.32 23.46
C VAL A 145 -3.30 -1.16 23.12
N ASP A 146 -4.46 -0.77 23.64
CA ASP A 146 -5.69 -1.49 23.32
C ASP A 146 -6.07 -1.31 21.86
N ILE A 147 -5.84 -0.10 21.34
CA ILE A 147 -6.11 0.17 19.93
C ILE A 147 -5.16 -0.64 19.05
N VAL A 148 -3.88 -0.69 19.42
CA VAL A 148 -2.91 -1.47 18.66
C VAL A 148 -3.31 -2.95 18.63
N ARG A 149 -3.68 -3.48 19.79
CA ARG A 149 -4.11 -4.86 19.85
C ARG A 149 -5.36 -5.10 19.03
N GLY A 150 -6.29 -4.15 19.07
CA GLY A 150 -7.51 -4.27 18.29
C GLY A 150 -7.24 -4.29 16.79
N ILE A 151 -6.38 -3.41 16.35
CA ILE A 151 -6.04 -3.38 14.92
C ILE A 151 -5.36 -4.68 14.50
N ASN A 152 -4.35 -5.08 15.26
CA ASN A 152 -3.55 -6.25 14.87
C ASN A 152 -4.32 -7.55 15.02
N GLY A 153 -5.29 -7.58 15.92
CA GLY A 153 -6.05 -8.79 16.18
C GLY A 153 -7.34 -8.93 15.40
N GLU A 154 -7.70 -7.95 14.61
CA GLU A 154 -8.95 -8.00 13.85
C GLU A 154 -8.86 -9.02 12.73
N LYS A 155 -9.82 -9.94 12.69
CA LYS A 155 -9.78 -11.02 11.71
C LYS A 155 -9.96 -10.51 10.28
N SER A 156 -10.72 -9.44 10.11
CA SER A 156 -10.98 -8.89 8.78
C SER A 156 -9.93 -7.90 8.35
N ASN A 157 -8.86 -7.75 9.11
CA ASN A 157 -7.76 -6.85 8.79
C ASN A 157 -7.04 -7.33 7.53
N PRO A 158 -7.01 -6.52 6.48
CA PRO A 158 -6.46 -6.96 5.20
C PRO A 158 -4.94 -6.90 5.10
N GLY A 159 -4.25 -6.53 6.16
CA GLY A 159 -2.80 -6.47 6.11
C GLY A 159 -2.22 -5.21 6.70
N VAL A 160 -2.95 -4.59 7.62
CA VAL A 160 -2.49 -3.38 8.30
C VAL A 160 -1.89 -3.79 9.64
N ARG A 161 -0.74 -3.23 9.95
CA ARG A 161 -0.06 -3.50 11.22
C ARG A 161 0.13 -2.22 11.99
N ALA A 162 -0.14 -2.28 13.28
CA ALA A 162 0.03 -1.15 14.17
C ALA A 162 1.08 -1.45 15.22
N SER A 163 1.81 -0.42 15.61
CA SER A 163 2.79 -0.54 16.68
C SER A 163 2.94 0.79 17.37
N ILE A 164 3.59 0.77 18.52
CA ILE A 164 3.85 1.97 19.30
C ILE A 164 5.35 2.18 19.38
N ILE A 165 5.78 3.38 19.05
CA ILE A 165 7.17 3.77 19.22
C ILE A 165 7.23 4.79 20.34
N ASN A 166 8.09 4.54 21.30
CA ASN A 166 8.23 5.44 22.44
C ASN A 166 9.29 6.48 22.16
N ASP A 167 8.81 7.60 21.61
CA ASP A 167 9.65 8.78 21.38
C ASP A 167 10.07 9.36 22.72
N VAL A 168 11.12 10.16 22.72
CA VAL A 168 11.57 10.81 23.94
C VAL A 168 10.49 11.71 24.51
N GLU A 169 9.60 12.21 23.69
CA GLU A 169 8.53 13.09 24.13
C GLU A 169 7.24 12.34 24.45
N GLY A 170 7.14 11.06 24.10
CA GLY A 170 5.96 10.28 24.36
C GLY A 170 5.73 9.25 23.28
N PRO A 171 4.63 8.51 23.41
CA PRO A 171 4.36 7.45 22.43
C PRO A 171 3.82 7.98 21.11
N ARG A 172 4.17 7.31 20.04
CA ARG A 172 3.60 7.54 18.71
C ARG A 172 3.03 6.25 18.19
N LEU A 173 1.91 6.35 17.52
CA LEU A 173 1.33 5.21 16.82
C LEU A 173 1.91 5.14 15.42
N ILE A 174 2.35 3.96 15.04
CA ILE A 174 2.82 3.70 13.69
C ILE A 174 1.86 2.68 13.08
N VAL A 175 1.39 2.97 11.89
CA VAL A 175 0.52 2.05 11.16
C VAL A 175 1.13 1.84 9.78
N ALA A 176 1.28 0.58 9.42
CA ALA A 176 1.95 0.24 8.17
C ALA A 176 1.20 -0.85 7.44
N SER A 177 1.33 -0.83 6.13
CA SER A 177 0.80 -1.89 5.29
C SER A 177 1.83 -3.01 5.19
N ASN A 178 1.37 -4.26 5.22
CA ASN A 178 2.22 -5.40 4.93
C ASN A 178 2.43 -5.58 3.43
N VAL A 179 1.70 -4.85 2.62
CA VAL A 179 1.73 -5.03 1.17
C VAL A 179 2.19 -3.74 0.54
N SER A 180 3.16 -3.85 -0.35
CA SER A 180 3.67 -2.68 -1.07
C SER A 180 2.79 -2.34 -2.27
N GLY A 181 3.09 -1.20 -2.89
CA GLY A 181 2.40 -0.80 -4.09
C GLY A 181 1.46 0.37 -3.86
N LYS A 182 1.30 1.15 -4.91
CA LYS A 182 0.51 2.39 -4.82
C LYS A 182 -0.96 2.14 -4.50
N ASP A 183 -1.46 0.96 -4.86
CA ASP A 183 -2.87 0.64 -4.62
C ASP A 183 -3.13 0.17 -3.19
N HIS A 184 -2.10 0.10 -2.36
CA HIS A 184 -2.22 -0.40 -0.99
C HIS A 184 -1.90 0.69 0.01
N SER A 185 -2.59 1.82 -0.13
CA SER A 185 -2.47 2.90 0.83
C SER A 185 -3.38 2.65 2.03
N VAL A 186 -2.88 3.02 3.19
CA VAL A 186 -3.65 2.95 4.42
C VAL A 186 -4.43 4.24 4.57
N LYS A 187 -5.69 4.12 4.95
CA LYS A 187 -6.52 5.26 5.29
C LYS A 187 -7.15 5.01 6.65
N MET A 188 -7.24 6.04 7.44
CA MET A 188 -7.83 5.94 8.77
C MET A 188 -8.73 7.12 9.01
N SER A 189 -9.95 6.86 9.43
CA SER A 189 -10.86 7.90 9.85
C SER A 189 -11.43 7.54 11.21
N ALA A 190 -11.71 8.56 12.01
CA ALA A 190 -12.20 8.37 13.35
C ALA A 190 -13.58 8.98 13.48
N GLN A 191 -14.46 8.24 14.10
CA GLN A 191 -15.81 8.67 14.41
C GLN A 191 -15.91 8.75 15.92
N ALA A 192 -15.85 9.96 16.45
CA ALA A 192 -15.84 10.18 17.89
C ALA A 192 -16.29 11.59 18.19
N GLU A 193 -16.57 11.83 19.47
CA GLU A 193 -16.95 13.17 19.92
C GLU A 193 -15.81 14.16 19.63
N PRO A 194 -16.16 15.41 19.31
CA PRO A 194 -15.11 16.41 19.14
C PRO A 194 -14.25 16.52 20.39
N GLY A 195 -12.95 16.62 20.19
CA GLY A 195 -12.01 16.69 21.29
C GLY A 195 -11.54 15.34 21.81
N ASN A 196 -12.12 14.25 21.35
CA ASN A 196 -11.65 12.95 21.73
C ASN A 196 -10.28 12.67 21.10
N PRO A 197 -9.31 12.17 21.88
CA PRO A 197 -8.00 11.88 21.29
C PRO A 197 -8.02 10.91 20.12
N LEU A 198 -9.11 10.16 19.93
CA LEU A 198 -9.22 9.27 18.80
C LEU A 198 -9.07 10.00 17.48
N LYS A 199 -9.46 11.28 17.46
CA LYS A 199 -9.29 12.09 16.25
C LYS A 199 -7.82 12.30 15.88
N GLN A 200 -6.90 12.15 16.83
CA GLN A 200 -5.48 12.25 16.52
C GLN A 200 -4.97 11.04 15.76
N LEU A 201 -5.75 9.99 15.68
CA LEU A 201 -5.38 8.79 14.94
C LEU A 201 -5.94 8.77 13.53
N GLU A 202 -6.59 9.85 13.10
CA GLU A 202 -7.02 9.96 11.72
C GLU A 202 -5.82 10.19 10.80
N TYR A 203 -5.90 9.65 9.63
CA TYR A 203 -4.92 9.93 8.60
C TYR A 203 -5.65 10.51 7.39
N LYS A 204 -5.34 11.75 7.09
CA LYS A 204 -5.83 12.43 5.91
C LYS A 204 -4.65 13.05 5.20
N THR A 205 -4.54 12.76 3.92
CA THR A 205 -3.48 13.38 3.12
C THR A 205 -3.72 14.88 2.99
N LEU A 206 -2.67 15.61 2.65
CA LEU A 206 -2.83 17.01 2.36
C LEU A 206 -3.84 17.22 1.24
N GLU A 207 -3.80 16.37 0.23
CA GLU A 207 -4.76 16.45 -0.86
C GLU A 207 -6.19 16.28 -0.35
N GLN A 208 -6.40 15.31 0.53
CA GLN A 208 -7.73 15.08 1.08
C GLN A 208 -8.17 16.28 1.93
N ARG A 209 -7.26 16.83 2.72
CA ARG A 209 -7.59 17.97 3.55
C ARG A 209 -7.93 19.21 2.71
N VAL A 210 -7.19 19.38 1.61
CA VAL A 210 -7.48 20.46 0.70
C VAL A 210 -8.85 20.26 0.05
N ARG A 211 -9.15 19.04 -0.36
CA ARG A 211 -10.46 18.77 -0.95
C ARG A 211 -11.58 19.02 0.04
N ASP A 212 -11.38 18.61 1.29
CA ASP A 212 -12.40 18.85 2.31
C ASP A 212 -12.63 20.35 2.51
N LEU A 213 -11.56 21.12 2.53
CA LEU A 213 -11.68 22.57 2.67
C LEU A 213 -12.38 23.18 1.46
N GLU A 214 -12.04 22.74 0.27
CA GLU A 214 -12.69 23.24 -0.94
C GLU A 214 -14.16 22.87 -0.97
N LYS A 215 -14.47 21.65 -0.54
CA LYS A 215 -15.87 21.22 -0.49
C LYS A 215 -16.65 22.06 0.50
N ALA A 216 -16.06 22.33 1.67
CA ALA A 216 -16.73 23.16 2.66
C ALA A 216 -16.94 24.56 2.14
N ARG A 217 -15.96 25.10 1.42
CA ARG A 217 -16.09 26.42 0.83
C ARG A 217 -17.20 26.46 -0.21
N ALA A 218 -17.27 25.43 -1.05
CA ALA A 218 -18.31 25.35 -2.06
C ALA A 218 -19.68 25.25 -1.42
N GLN A 219 -19.80 24.45 -0.36
CA GLN A 219 -21.07 24.31 0.33
C GLN A 219 -21.50 25.64 0.99
N ALA A 220 -20.53 26.35 1.55
CA ALA A 220 -20.83 27.64 2.14
C ALA A 220 -21.32 28.62 1.07
N GLN A 221 -20.70 28.61 -0.10
CA GLN A 221 -21.14 29.46 -1.18
C GLN A 221 -22.54 29.11 -1.64
N GLN A 222 -22.85 27.82 -1.67
CA GLN A 222 -24.19 27.40 -2.08
C GLN A 222 -25.27 27.85 -1.11
N LEU A 223 -24.92 27.96 0.17
CA LEU A 223 -25.89 28.40 1.15
C LEU A 223 -26.32 29.84 0.91
N ILE A 224 -25.47 30.67 0.33
CA ILE A 224 -25.75 32.09 0.16
C ILE A 224 -25.83 32.50 -1.30
N ALA A 225 -25.48 31.64 -2.24
CA ALA A 225 -25.44 31.98 -3.66
C ALA A 225 -25.98 30.80 -4.47
N PRO A 226 -26.48 31.04 -5.65
CA PRO A 226 -26.83 32.32 -6.23
C PRO A 226 -28.08 32.87 -5.59
N LEU A 227 -28.15 34.19 -5.46
CA LEU A 227 -29.31 34.83 -4.88
C LEU A 227 -30.35 35.06 -5.95
N THR A 228 -31.57 34.68 -5.64
CA THR A 228 -32.68 35.08 -6.49
C THR A 228 -32.91 36.58 -6.34
N PRO A 229 -33.65 37.19 -7.28
CA PRO A 229 -33.94 38.60 -7.10
C PRO A 229 -34.64 38.92 -5.77
N GLU A 230 -35.48 38.01 -5.32
CA GLU A 230 -36.12 38.20 -4.02
C GLU A 230 -35.11 38.12 -2.88
N GLN A 231 -34.19 37.19 -2.96
CA GLN A 231 -33.14 37.08 -1.95
C GLN A 231 -32.21 38.28 -2.00
N GLN A 232 -31.97 38.82 -3.17
CA GLN A 232 -31.18 40.05 -3.28
C GLN A 232 -31.85 41.20 -2.59
N LYS A 233 -33.19 41.30 -2.72
CA LYS A 233 -33.93 42.34 -2.01
C LYS A 233 -33.84 42.16 -0.51
N VAL A 234 -33.93 40.91 -0.04
CA VAL A 234 -33.81 40.63 1.38
C VAL A 234 -32.41 41.03 1.85
N ALA A 235 -31.38 40.67 1.09
CA ALA A 235 -30.02 41.02 1.46
C ALA A 235 -29.81 42.51 1.53
N ALA A 236 -30.38 43.24 0.58
CA ALA A 236 -30.27 44.69 0.58
C ALA A 236 -30.97 45.30 1.80
N LYS A 237 -32.12 44.77 2.15
CA LYS A 237 -32.83 45.26 3.34
C LYS A 237 -32.05 44.96 4.60
N VAL A 238 -31.41 43.78 4.67
CA VAL A 238 -30.58 43.44 5.81
C VAL A 238 -29.39 44.40 5.92
N ALA A 239 -28.75 44.69 4.80
CA ALA A 239 -27.65 45.65 4.79
C ALA A 239 -28.11 46.99 5.26
N GLU A 240 -29.30 47.40 4.84
CA GLU A 240 -29.88 48.68 5.23
C GLU A 240 -30.10 48.72 6.74
N LYS A 241 -30.72 47.68 7.28
CA LYS A 241 -31.14 47.70 8.68
C LYS A 241 -29.99 47.48 9.64
N ILE A 242 -29.02 46.63 9.28
CA ILE A 242 -27.90 46.38 10.16
C ILE A 242 -26.77 47.37 9.96
N GLY A 243 -26.38 47.53 8.72
CA GLY A 243 -25.43 48.55 8.34
C GLY A 243 -24.21 48.66 9.25
N ASP A 244 -23.73 49.90 9.38
CA ASP A 244 -22.54 50.15 10.17
C ASP A 244 -22.79 49.99 11.67
N ALA A 245 -23.99 50.29 12.13
CA ALA A 245 -24.28 50.13 13.55
C ALA A 245 -24.20 48.67 13.95
N ALA A 246 -24.75 47.78 13.13
CA ALA A 246 -24.65 46.35 13.42
C ALA A 246 -23.24 45.85 13.31
N ARG A 247 -22.48 46.38 12.36
CA ARG A 247 -21.11 45.96 12.20
C ARG A 247 -20.25 46.33 13.39
N LEU A 248 -20.50 47.45 13.98
CA LEU A 248 -19.73 47.83 15.15
C LEU A 248 -20.00 46.86 16.31
N VAL A 249 -21.28 46.60 16.53
CA VAL A 249 -21.70 45.74 17.63
C VAL A 249 -21.37 44.28 17.30
N ASP A 250 -21.64 43.91 16.07
CA ASP A 250 -21.48 42.53 15.58
C ASP A 250 -20.24 42.45 14.75
N GLN A 251 -19.17 43.04 15.25
CA GLN A 251 -17.94 43.17 14.48
C GLN A 251 -17.37 41.84 14.10
N GLU A 252 -17.52 40.86 14.98
CA GLU A 252 -17.03 39.54 14.72
C GLU A 252 -17.73 38.89 13.51
N VAL A 253 -19.06 39.04 13.47
CA VAL A 253 -19.83 38.49 12.37
C VAL A 253 -19.52 39.24 11.07
N ALA A 254 -19.40 40.55 11.15
CA ALA A 254 -19.09 41.34 9.97
C ALA A 254 -17.70 40.97 9.43
N GLN A 255 -16.76 40.77 10.34
CA GLN A 255 -15.40 40.37 9.94
C GLN A 255 -15.42 39.00 9.30
N GLU A 256 -16.21 38.09 9.85
CA GLU A 256 -16.31 36.76 9.27
C GLU A 256 -16.93 36.78 7.88
N ILE A 257 -17.93 37.63 7.71
CA ILE A 257 -18.57 37.77 6.39
C ILE A 257 -17.56 38.32 5.39
N ARG A 258 -16.78 39.30 5.80
CA ARG A 258 -15.72 39.82 4.95
C ARG A 258 -14.72 38.73 4.59
N SER A 259 -14.34 37.94 5.60
CA SER A 259 -13.37 36.87 5.36
C SER A 259 -13.96 35.85 4.40
N ALA A 260 -15.26 35.57 4.55
CA ALA A 260 -15.91 34.63 3.65
C ALA A 260 -15.96 35.19 2.23
N ALA A 261 -16.28 36.44 2.09
CA ALA A 261 -16.31 37.07 0.77
C ALA A 261 -14.93 37.03 0.12
N GLN A 262 -13.95 37.34 0.90
CA GLN A 262 -12.58 37.25 0.42
C GLN A 262 -12.08 35.81 0.22
N UNK A 263 -12.66 35.20 0.94
CA UNK A 263 -12.30 33.81 0.90
C UNK A 263 -12.63 33.20 -0.41
N UNK A 264 -13.53 33.75 -0.80
CA UNK A 264 -13.90 33.24 -1.97
C UNK A 264 -13.03 33.75 -3.06
N UNK A 265 -12.92 34.72 -2.94
CA UNK A 265 -12.08 35.40 -3.77
C UNK A 265 -10.73 35.17 -3.42
N UNK A 266 -10.85 35.32 -2.52
CA UNK A 266 -9.56 35.16 -1.98
C UNK A 266 -9.34 33.74 -1.58
N UNK A 267 -10.18 33.34 -1.90
CA UNK A 267 -9.98 32.12 -1.58
C UNK A 267 -8.73 31.73 -2.07
N UNK A 268 -8.69 32.16 -3.01
CA UNK A 268 -7.47 32.02 -3.48
C UNK A 268 -6.45 32.67 -2.61
N UNK A 269 -6.92 33.59 -2.40
CA UNK A 269 -6.11 34.32 -1.50
C UNK A 269 -6.12 33.65 -0.13
N UNK A 270 -7.10 33.29 0.05
CA UNK A 270 -7.16 32.47 1.21
C UNK A 270 -6.34 31.28 1.07
N UNK A 271 -6.51 30.90 0.02
CA UNK A 271 -5.70 29.82 -0.29
C UNK A 271 -4.27 30.23 -0.27
N UNK A 272 -4.26 31.15 -0.73
CA UNK A 272 -2.98 31.80 -0.61
C UNK A 272 -2.72 32.08 0.85
N UNK A 273 -3.61 32.47 1.26
CA UNK A 273 -3.52 32.64 2.67
C UNK A 273 -3.37 31.37 3.38
N UNK A 274 -4.00 30.70 2.88
CA UNK A 274 -3.82 29.34 3.31
C UNK A 274 -2.47 28.88 2.93
N UNK A 275 -2.30 29.18 1.95
CA UNK A 275 -1.04 28.94 1.44
C UNK A 275 -0.04 29.72 2.20
N UNK A 276 -0.45 30.68 2.36
CA UNK A 276 0.26 31.53 3.22
C UNK A 276 0.17 31.03 4.63
N UNK A 277 -0.79 30.75 4.82
CA UNK A 277 -0.96 30.02 6.02
C UNK A 277 -0.24 28.77 5.96
N UNK A 278 -0.41 28.35 4.98
CA UNK A 278 0.36 27.22 4.71
C UNK A 278 1.80 27.59 4.62
N UNK A 279 1.86 28.53 4.24
CA UNK A 279 3.16 29.08 4.29
C UNK A 279 3.50 29.40 5.73
N UNK A 280 2.64 29.80 6.16
CA UNK A 280 2.85 30.08 7.49
C UNK A 280 2.89 28.87 8.33
N UNK A 281 2.04 28.44 8.18
CA UNK A 281 2.13 27.17 8.52
C UNK A 281 3.24 26.69 7.74
N UNK A 282 3.32 27.29 6.94
CA UNK A 282 4.30 26.99 6.05
C UNK A 282 5.43 26.92 6.70
N UNK A 283 5.15 27.80 7.19
CA UNK A 283 6.07 27.56 7.81
C UNK A 283 5.90 26.29 8.59
N UNK A 284 5.07 26.44 8.85
CA UNK A 284 4.66 25.24 9.36
C UNK A 284 4.09 24.54 8.30
N UNK A 285 3.59 25.27 8.02
CA UNK A 285 3.07 24.91 6.92
C UNK A 285 4.03 24.75 5.85
N UNK A 286 4.65 25.33 5.85
CA UNK A 286 5.66 25.20 4.94
C UNK A 286 6.25 23.93 5.05
N ASN A 287 6.32 23.40 6.18
CA ASN A 287 6.90 22.08 6.41
C ASN A 287 5.96 20.98 5.92
N ALA A 288 4.72 21.18 6.21
CA ALA A 288 3.75 20.16 5.80
C ALA A 288 3.67 20.07 4.28
N ALA A 289 3.68 21.18 3.64
CA ALA A 289 3.62 21.16 2.17
C ALA A 289 4.87 20.52 1.58
N SER A 290 6.02 20.78 2.17
CA SER A 290 7.26 20.16 1.69
C SER A 290 7.24 18.67 1.89
N GLU A 291 6.74 18.22 3.02
CA GLU A 291 6.65 16.78 3.26
C GLU A 291 5.66 16.13 2.32
N ALA A 292 4.53 16.79 2.10
CA ALA A 292 3.54 16.27 1.17
C ALA A 292 4.13 16.15 -0.24
N LYS A 293 4.84 17.19 -0.65
CA LYS A 293 5.49 17.17 -1.97
C LYS A 293 6.51 16.06 -2.07
N LYS A 294 7.21 15.80 -0.96
CA LYS A 294 8.24 14.77 -0.93
C LYS A 294 7.65 13.38 -1.17
N TYR A 295 6.43 13.14 -0.68
CA TYR A 295 5.86 11.81 -0.70
C TYR A 295 4.81 11.61 -1.79
N ILE A 296 4.34 12.66 -2.44
CA ILE A 296 3.32 12.53 -3.47
C ILE A 296 3.95 12.06 -4.76
N ARG A 297 3.43 10.97 -5.30
CA ARG A 297 3.91 10.45 -6.57
C ARG A 297 3.29 11.26 -7.72
N PRO A 298 4.00 11.32 -8.85
CA PRO A 298 3.45 12.07 -10.00
C PRO A 298 2.06 11.62 -10.41
N GLU A 299 1.81 10.31 -10.36
CA GLU A 299 0.50 9.79 -10.77
C GLU A 299 -0.60 10.11 -9.79
N ASP A 300 -0.25 10.50 -8.57
CA ASP A 300 -1.23 10.84 -7.55
C ASP A 300 -1.50 12.33 -7.47
N ARG A 301 -0.86 13.10 -8.31
CA ARG A 301 -1.07 14.54 -8.29
C ARG A 301 -2.42 14.89 -8.88
N ILE A 302 -3.03 15.90 -8.27
CA ILE A 302 -4.32 16.36 -8.76
C ILE A 302 -4.10 17.18 -10.01
N PRO A 303 -4.86 16.92 -11.07
CA PRO A 303 -4.68 17.71 -12.29
C PRO A 303 -4.88 19.20 -12.03
N GLY A 304 -4.02 20.00 -12.62
CA GLY A 304 -4.08 21.44 -12.45
C GLY A 304 -3.30 21.96 -11.27
N TRP A 305 -2.76 21.08 -10.45
CA TRP A 305 -1.92 21.47 -9.31
C TRP A 305 -0.48 21.32 -9.72
N THR A 306 0.31 22.30 -9.41
CA THR A 306 1.71 22.30 -9.79
C THR A 306 2.59 22.35 -8.56
N GLU A 307 3.84 22.01 -8.76
CA GLU A 307 4.85 22.18 -7.73
C GLU A 307 5.39 23.60 -7.85
N THR A 308 4.73 24.50 -7.19
CA THR A 308 5.16 25.88 -7.20
C THR A 308 6.35 26.07 -6.27
N ALA A 309 6.89 27.27 -6.30
CA ALA A 309 7.98 27.60 -5.38
C ALA A 309 7.57 27.45 -3.93
N SER A 310 6.31 27.63 -3.62
CA SER A 310 5.80 27.45 -2.27
C SER A 310 5.73 25.97 -1.89
N GLY A 311 5.73 25.09 -2.87
CA GLY A 311 5.67 23.68 -2.61
C GLY A 311 4.31 23.18 -2.17
N THR A 312 3.28 23.94 -2.40
CA THR A 312 1.94 23.58 -1.97
C THR A 312 1.07 23.24 -3.16
N LEU A 313 0.19 22.26 -2.96
CA LEU A 313 -0.80 21.97 -3.97
C LEU A 313 -1.86 23.06 -4.05
N LEU A 314 -2.04 23.77 -2.95
CA LEU A 314 -3.04 24.84 -2.91
C LEU A 314 -2.72 25.93 -3.92
N ASP A 315 -1.45 26.26 -4.09
CA ASP A 315 -1.08 27.35 -4.97
C ASP A 315 -1.45 27.07 -6.42
N SER A 316 -1.29 25.83 -6.84
CA SER A 316 -1.60 25.50 -8.22
C SER A 316 -3.06 25.19 -8.41
N TYR A 317 -3.75 24.82 -7.34
CA TYR A 317 -5.19 24.55 -7.44
C TYR A 317 -5.97 25.83 -7.67
N TRP A 318 -5.54 26.90 -7.02
CA TRP A 318 -6.25 28.17 -7.19
C TRP A 318 -6.01 28.70 -8.57
N GLU A 319 -7.03 29.33 -9.06
CA GLU A 319 -7.04 29.82 -10.42
C GLU A 319 -5.78 30.57 -10.75
N PRO A 320 -5.10 30.14 -11.77
CA PRO A 320 -3.97 30.94 -12.23
C PRO A 320 -4.41 32.31 -12.69
N GLU A 321 -5.66 32.42 -13.08
CA GLU A 321 -6.16 33.70 -13.54
C GLU A 321 -6.85 34.48 -12.45
N GLU A 322 -6.24 34.59 -11.32
CA GLU A 322 -6.74 35.57 -10.39
C GLU A 322 -6.66 36.92 -11.06
N GLU A 323 -7.81 37.35 -11.48
CA GLU A 323 -7.86 38.63 -12.17
C GLU A 323 -7.65 39.75 -11.17
N LEU A 324 -6.91 40.75 -11.60
CA LEU A 324 -6.73 41.94 -10.82
C LEU A 324 -7.75 42.99 -11.28
N ASP A 325 -8.25 43.74 -10.34
CA ASP A 325 -9.15 44.82 -10.74
C ASP A 325 -8.35 45.96 -11.34
N ALA A 326 -9.01 47.04 -11.68
CA ALA A 326 -8.38 48.15 -12.35
C ALA A 326 -7.25 48.77 -11.50
N GLN A 327 -7.33 48.60 -10.20
CA GLN A 327 -6.34 49.14 -9.27
C GLN A 327 -5.21 48.15 -8.99
N GLY A 328 -5.20 47.01 -9.65
CA GLY A 328 -4.17 46.02 -9.44
C GLY A 328 -4.41 45.13 -8.22
N GLN A 329 -5.58 45.15 -7.68
CA GLN A 329 -5.95 44.31 -6.55
C GLN A 329 -6.64 43.04 -7.07
N LYS A 330 -6.45 41.97 -6.34
CA LYS A 330 -7.13 40.75 -6.68
C LYS A 330 -8.62 40.93 -6.60
N LYS A 331 -9.30 40.56 -7.64
CA LYS A 331 -10.76 40.52 -7.57
C LYS A 331 -11.16 39.37 -6.66
N ALA A 332 -12.22 39.58 -5.91
CA ALA A 332 -12.80 38.48 -5.18
C ALA A 332 -13.21 37.41 -6.17
N ALA A 333 -13.10 36.16 -5.75
CA ALA A 333 -13.56 35.10 -6.62
C ALA A 333 -14.98 35.37 -7.04
N ASP A 334 -15.33 34.92 -8.22
CA ASP A 334 -16.69 35.08 -8.71
C ASP A 334 -17.63 34.20 -7.91
N VAL A 335 -17.88 34.59 -6.70
CA VAL A 335 -18.85 33.94 -5.85
C VAL A 335 -20.15 34.69 -6.03
N PRO A 336 -21.16 34.02 -6.55
CA PRO A 336 -22.40 34.72 -6.78
C PRO A 336 -22.91 35.39 -5.51
N GLY A 337 -23.27 36.65 -5.64
CA GLY A 337 -23.79 37.40 -4.52
C GLY A 337 -22.73 38.03 -3.64
N TRP A 338 -21.47 37.76 -3.86
CA TRP A 338 -20.38 38.36 -3.10
C TRP A 338 -19.71 39.40 -3.96
N SER A 339 -19.31 40.49 -3.35
CA SER A 339 -18.77 41.59 -4.11
C SER A 339 -17.39 41.97 -3.64
N ASN A 340 -16.74 42.79 -4.49
CA ASN A 340 -15.43 43.35 -4.20
C ASN A 340 -15.53 44.75 -3.60
N THR A 341 -16.65 45.07 -2.97
CA THR A 341 -16.78 46.39 -2.39
C THR A 341 -15.68 46.65 -1.38
N ALA A 342 -15.52 47.93 -1.05
CA ALA A 342 -14.49 48.29 -0.08
C ALA A 342 -14.72 47.63 1.26
N SER A 343 -15.96 47.36 1.63
CA SER A 343 -16.27 46.70 2.89
C SER A 343 -15.97 45.22 2.84
N GLY A 344 -15.98 44.62 1.66
CA GLY A 344 -15.70 43.21 1.50
C GLY A 344 -16.74 42.31 2.10
N THR A 345 -17.95 42.74 2.26
CA THR A 345 -19.00 41.94 2.86
C THR A 345 -20.05 41.56 1.84
N LEU A 346 -20.73 40.44 2.13
CA LEU A 346 -21.85 40.03 1.30
C LEU A 346 -22.97 41.04 1.33
N LEU A 347 -23.18 41.66 2.47
CA LEU A 347 -24.27 42.60 2.62
C LEU A 347 -24.06 43.82 1.74
N ASP A 348 -22.82 44.22 1.59
CA ASP A 348 -22.51 45.41 0.79
C ASP A 348 -22.71 45.18 -0.70
N SER A 349 -22.67 43.91 -1.13
CA SER A 349 -22.77 43.65 -2.57
C SER A 349 -24.14 43.95 -3.15
N TYR A 350 -25.12 44.13 -2.29
CA TYR A 350 -26.49 44.41 -2.75
C TYR A 350 -26.96 45.78 -2.29
N VAL A 351 -26.01 46.65 -2.10
CA VAL A 351 -26.33 48.01 -1.64
C VAL A 351 -27.01 48.79 -2.74
N THR A 352 -27.89 49.65 -2.32
CA THR A 352 -28.68 50.48 -3.22
C THR A 352 -27.83 51.57 -3.87
N PRO A 353 -28.38 52.32 -4.80
CA PRO A 353 -27.63 53.40 -5.42
C PRO A 353 -27.07 54.40 -4.41
N GLN A 354 -26.05 55.11 -4.87
CA GLN A 354 -25.22 55.92 -3.99
C GLN A 354 -26.02 56.94 -3.20
N GLU A 355 -27.00 57.56 -3.82
CA GLU A 355 -27.76 58.62 -3.15
C GLU A 355 -28.51 58.10 -1.95
N ALA A 356 -29.16 56.96 -2.10
CA ALA A 356 -29.86 56.33 -0.99
C ALA A 356 -28.88 55.86 0.04
N GLN A 357 -27.72 55.39 -0.41
CA GLN A 357 -26.68 54.86 0.48
C GLN A 357 -26.12 55.93 1.38
N GLN A 358 -25.95 57.16 0.87
CA GLN A 358 -25.41 58.23 1.70
C GLN A 358 -26.34 58.57 2.85
N LYS A 359 -27.66 58.68 2.57
CA LYS A 359 -28.59 58.94 3.63
C LYS A 359 -28.62 57.81 4.64
N LEU A 360 -28.57 56.61 4.16
CA LEU A 360 -28.54 55.44 5.04
C LEU A 360 -27.32 55.47 5.92
N GLU A 361 -26.18 55.81 5.36
CA GLU A 361 -24.92 55.81 6.12
C GLU A 361 -24.98 56.82 7.26
N GLN A 362 -25.60 58.00 7.03
CA GLN A 362 -25.73 58.98 8.09
C GLN A 362 -26.62 58.46 9.21
N LYS A 363 -27.71 57.84 8.85
CA LYS A 363 -28.60 57.27 9.84
C LYS A 363 -27.93 56.17 10.64
N LEU A 364 -27.24 55.30 9.94
CA LEU A 364 -26.55 54.20 10.60
C LEU A 364 -25.42 54.70 11.47
N ALA A 365 -24.74 55.77 11.07
CA ALA A 365 -23.67 56.34 11.90
C ALA A 365 -24.21 56.86 13.23
N GLN A 366 -25.41 57.48 13.20
CA GLN A 366 -26.03 57.92 14.43
C GLN A 366 -26.40 56.76 15.33
N GLU A 367 -26.98 55.71 14.75
CA GLU A 367 -27.31 54.51 15.53
C GLU A 367 -26.07 53.85 16.09
N LYS A 368 -25.01 53.81 15.30
CA LYS A 368 -23.75 53.25 15.75
C LYS A 368 -23.21 54.01 16.96
N ALA A 369 -23.25 55.35 16.89
CA ALA A 369 -22.76 56.15 17.98
C ALA A 369 -23.60 55.95 19.25
N GLN A 370 -24.90 55.82 19.10
CA GLN A 370 -25.76 55.55 20.23
C GLN A 370 -25.47 54.20 20.88
N ILE A 371 -25.29 53.19 20.06
CA ILE A 371 -25.00 51.84 20.56
C ILE A 371 -23.63 51.82 21.25
N GLU A 372 -22.63 52.50 20.65
CA GLU A 372 -21.32 52.56 21.28
C GLU A 372 -21.40 53.25 22.63
N ALA A 373 -22.14 54.31 22.71
CA ALA A 373 -22.28 55.03 23.96
C ALA A 373 -22.98 54.18 25.01
N ALA A 374 -23.99 53.41 24.60
CA ALA A 374 -24.70 52.55 25.52
C ALA A 374 -23.79 51.45 26.03
N ILE A 375 -22.95 50.88 25.16
CA ILE A 375 -22.02 49.83 25.57
C ILE A 375 -20.96 50.40 26.51
N ARG A 376 -20.43 51.55 26.19
CA ARG A 376 -19.40 52.16 27.02
C ARG A 376 -19.92 52.51 28.41
N SER A 377 -21.19 52.96 28.48
CA SER A 377 -21.78 53.33 29.75
C SER A 377 -22.25 52.12 30.57
N GLY A 378 -22.17 50.94 30.02
CA GLY A 378 -22.61 49.74 30.69
C GLY A 378 -24.10 49.50 30.68
N LYS A 379 -24.84 50.32 29.98
CA LYS A 379 -26.29 50.15 29.87
C LYS A 379 -26.64 48.96 28.95
N MET A 380 -25.71 48.54 28.13
CA MET A 380 -26.01 47.49 27.14
C MET A 380 -24.77 46.69 26.90
N THR A 381 -24.91 45.38 26.89
CA THR A 381 -23.81 44.48 26.50
C THR A 381 -23.76 44.35 24.98
N PRO A 382 -22.62 43.96 24.42
CA PRO A 382 -22.59 43.73 22.98
C PRO A 382 -23.61 42.70 22.52
N GLU A 383 -23.88 41.69 23.34
CA GLU A 383 -24.90 40.71 22.96
C GLU A 383 -26.29 41.29 22.93
N GLU A 384 -26.60 42.18 23.88
CA GLU A 384 -27.89 42.84 23.89
C GLU A 384 -28.06 43.74 22.68
N ALA A 385 -26.99 44.45 22.31
CA ALA A 385 -27.05 45.31 21.11
C ALA A 385 -27.22 44.47 19.86
N LYS A 386 -26.54 43.33 19.81
CA LYS A 386 -26.67 42.41 18.71
C LYS A 386 -28.13 41.92 18.60
N ALA A 387 -28.70 41.53 19.73
CA ALA A 387 -30.07 41.05 19.76
C ALA A 387 -31.05 42.13 19.31
N GLN A 388 -30.83 43.39 19.74
CA GLN A 388 -31.68 44.47 19.32
C GLN A 388 -31.62 44.71 17.82
N ALA A 389 -30.40 44.65 17.26
CA ALA A 389 -30.25 44.83 15.83
C ALA A 389 -30.97 43.73 15.05
N ARG A 390 -30.89 42.52 15.55
CA ARG A 390 -31.58 41.42 14.88
C ARG A 390 -33.09 41.46 15.06
N ALA A 391 -33.54 42.00 16.19
CA ALA A 391 -34.98 42.10 16.43
C ALA A 391 -35.65 43.04 15.45
N LYS A 392 -34.91 43.95 14.84
CA LYS A 392 -35.45 44.84 13.84
C LYS A 392 -35.66 44.17 12.49
N LEU A 393 -35.13 42.99 12.31
CA LEU A 393 -35.21 42.27 11.05
C LEU A 393 -36.51 41.50 10.94
N SER A 394 -37.03 41.41 9.74
CA SER A 394 -38.15 40.54 9.48
C SER A 394 -37.74 39.09 9.58
N PRO A 395 -38.70 38.17 9.68
CA PRO A 395 -38.33 36.76 9.72
C PRO A 395 -37.49 36.31 8.51
N GLU A 396 -37.82 36.83 7.33
CA GLU A 396 -37.05 36.49 6.14
C GLU A 396 -35.63 37.03 6.22
N GLU A 397 -35.52 38.28 6.73
CA GLU A 397 -34.20 38.89 6.88
C GLU A 397 -33.37 38.15 7.91
N ARG A 398 -34.01 37.75 9.01
CA ARG A 398 -33.29 36.94 10.02
C ARG A 398 -32.86 35.61 9.45
N ALA A 399 -33.71 34.99 8.64
CA ALA A 399 -33.34 33.73 8.02
C ALA A 399 -32.12 33.89 7.12
N TYR A 400 -32.07 35.00 6.39
CA TYR A 400 -30.91 35.26 5.54
C TYR A 400 -29.63 35.41 6.37
N ILE A 401 -29.73 36.18 7.44
CA ILE A 401 -28.58 36.39 8.31
C ILE A 401 -28.13 35.06 8.91
N GLU A 402 -29.10 34.23 9.32
CA GLU A 402 -28.76 32.93 9.88
C GLU A 402 -28.07 32.05 8.85
N GLN A 403 -28.50 32.11 7.60
CA GLN A 403 -27.83 31.35 6.56
C GLN A 403 -26.39 31.82 6.37
N VAL A 404 -26.19 33.13 6.36
CA VAL A 404 -24.85 33.67 6.21
C VAL A 404 -23.98 33.28 7.39
N GLU A 405 -24.51 33.36 8.59
CA GLU A 405 -23.77 32.98 9.77
C GLU A 405 -23.43 31.48 9.77
N LYS A 406 -24.40 30.68 9.34
CA LYS A 406 -24.18 29.24 9.26
C LYS A 406 -23.09 28.92 8.25
N ALA A 407 -23.14 29.57 7.09
CA ALA A 407 -22.11 29.37 6.08
C ALA A 407 -20.74 29.78 6.60
N GLN A 408 -20.69 30.92 7.28
CA GLN A 408 -19.43 31.41 7.81
C GLN A 408 -18.88 30.49 8.90
N ALA A 409 -19.78 30.00 9.77
CA ALA A 409 -19.36 29.09 10.82
C ALA A 409 -18.81 27.80 10.24
N ALA A 410 -19.48 27.28 9.21
CA ALA A 410 -19.02 26.08 8.55
C ALA A 410 -17.65 26.30 7.91
N LEU A 411 -17.48 27.44 7.25
CA LEU A 411 -16.22 27.75 6.62
C LEU A 411 -15.11 27.92 7.65
N ASN A 412 -15.40 28.60 8.74
CA ASN A 412 -14.43 28.78 9.81
C ASN A 412 -14.05 27.46 10.44
N ALA A 413 -15.02 26.57 10.63
CA ALA A 413 -14.74 25.25 11.18
C ALA A 413 -13.87 24.44 10.23
N ALA A 414 -14.15 24.53 8.94
CA ALA A 414 -13.35 23.81 7.97
C ALA A 414 -11.93 24.35 7.92
N GLN A 415 -11.79 25.67 7.97
CA GLN A 415 -10.44 26.27 7.96
C GLN A 415 -9.67 25.90 9.22
N SER A 416 -10.35 25.92 10.36
CA SER A 416 -9.69 25.54 11.61
C SER A 416 -9.26 24.06 11.57
N ALA A 417 -10.10 23.21 11.01
CA ALA A 417 -9.75 21.80 10.89
C ALA A 417 -8.53 21.62 9.98
N PHE A 418 -8.49 22.40 8.89
CA PHE A 418 -7.35 22.31 7.98
C PHE A 418 -6.07 22.79 8.68
N ASP A 419 -6.14 23.94 9.33
CA ASP A 419 -4.96 24.54 9.95
C ASP A 419 -4.51 23.76 11.17
N GLY A 420 -5.44 23.17 11.90
CA GLY A 420 -5.15 22.50 13.15
C GLY A 420 -5.05 20.99 13.03
N TYR A 421 -4.75 20.51 11.84
CA TYR A 421 -4.67 19.06 11.66
C TYR A 421 -3.63 18.46 12.61
N GLY A 422 -4.07 17.61 13.50
CA GLY A 422 -3.20 16.93 14.43
C GLY A 422 -3.21 15.42 14.27
N GLY A 423 -3.65 14.94 13.12
CA GLY A 423 -3.71 13.51 12.88
C GLY A 423 -2.39 12.92 12.44
N MET A 424 -2.48 11.77 11.84
CA MET A 424 -1.30 11.04 11.40
C MET A 424 -0.76 11.61 10.10
N THR A 425 0.53 11.41 9.88
CA THR A 425 1.19 11.86 8.67
C THR A 425 1.94 10.70 8.03
N GLU A 426 2.21 10.84 6.76
CA GLU A 426 2.87 9.80 6.00
C GLU A 426 4.37 9.79 6.30
N VAL A 427 4.87 8.60 6.63
CA VAL A 427 6.30 8.38 6.84
C VAL A 427 6.93 7.78 5.59
N GLN A 428 6.22 6.88 4.95
CA GLN A 428 6.69 6.22 3.74
C GLN A 428 5.50 6.06 2.81
N SER A 429 5.65 6.52 1.59
CA SER A 429 4.54 6.47 0.65
C SER A 429 4.40 5.08 0.05
N ALA A 430 3.17 4.71 -0.24
CA ALA A 430 2.89 3.53 -1.03
C ALA A 430 3.30 3.83 -2.46
N GLN A 431 4.15 2.97 -3.01
CA GLN A 431 4.55 3.18 -4.40
C GLN A 431 4.88 1.87 -5.06
N ASP A 432 4.70 1.84 -6.36
CA ASP A 432 5.08 0.71 -7.19
C ASP A 432 6.57 0.78 -7.49
N SER A 433 7.16 -0.37 -7.77
CA SER A 433 8.49 -0.39 -8.36
C SER A 433 8.40 0.03 -9.82
N MET A 434 9.50 0.51 -10.35
CA MET A 434 9.53 1.01 -11.70
C MET A 434 10.91 0.83 -12.28
N VAL A 435 10.98 0.25 -13.48
CA VAL A 435 12.25 0.05 -14.17
C VAL A 435 12.09 0.49 -15.62
N VAL A 436 13.22 0.86 -16.21
CA VAL A 436 13.29 1.08 -17.65
C VAL A 436 14.15 -0.03 -18.23
N LEU A 437 13.58 -0.76 -19.16
CA LEU A 437 14.23 -1.90 -19.79
C LEU A 437 14.76 -1.50 -21.14
N ASP A 438 16.06 -1.69 -21.34
CA ASP A 438 16.76 -1.36 -22.59
C ASP A 438 16.55 0.09 -23.01
N GLY A 439 16.25 0.95 -22.07
CA GLY A 439 16.07 2.37 -22.37
C GLY A 439 14.81 2.69 -23.12
N VAL A 440 13.93 1.73 -23.37
CA VAL A 440 12.73 1.97 -24.19
C VAL A 440 11.44 1.64 -23.48
N ALA A 441 11.42 0.66 -22.60
CA ALA A 441 10.16 0.22 -21.98
C ALA A 441 10.19 0.51 -20.50
N THR A 442 9.14 1.15 -20.02
CA THR A 442 8.96 1.38 -18.60
C THR A 442 8.00 0.35 -18.05
N LEU A 443 8.44 -0.41 -17.07
CA LEU A 443 7.65 -1.47 -16.45
C LEU A 443 7.48 -1.15 -14.98
N SER A 444 6.36 -1.57 -14.42
CA SER A 444 6.10 -1.36 -13.00
C SER A 444 5.42 -2.58 -12.41
N SER A 445 5.49 -2.64 -11.08
CA SER A 445 4.86 -3.72 -10.32
C SER A 445 4.53 -3.21 -8.94
N ASN A 446 3.54 -3.82 -8.32
CA ASN A 446 3.19 -3.41 -6.97
C ASN A 446 4.15 -3.98 -5.92
N ASN A 447 5.11 -4.80 -6.33
CA ASN A 447 6.15 -5.26 -5.44
C ASN A 447 7.48 -5.18 -6.17
N ASN A 448 8.52 -5.76 -5.61
CA ASN A 448 9.85 -5.66 -6.20
C ASN A 448 10.16 -6.83 -7.14
N ILE A 449 9.13 -7.54 -7.56
CA ILE A 449 9.27 -8.59 -8.57
C ILE A 449 8.47 -8.17 -9.79
N ILE A 450 9.15 -8.08 -10.93
CA ILE A 450 8.48 -7.77 -12.19
C ILE A 450 8.42 -9.06 -12.98
N GLU A 451 7.24 -9.65 -13.01
CA GLU A 451 7.05 -10.92 -13.69
C GLU A 451 6.93 -10.70 -15.18
N ASN A 452 7.54 -11.57 -15.93
CA ASN A 452 7.53 -11.51 -17.40
C ASN A 452 7.94 -10.13 -17.90
N ALA A 453 8.97 -9.57 -17.26
CA ALA A 453 9.54 -8.32 -17.76
C ALA A 453 9.94 -8.48 -19.21
N ILE A 454 10.54 -9.60 -19.52
CA ILE A 454 10.77 -10.09 -20.86
C ILE A 454 10.17 -11.49 -20.87
N GLU A 455 9.70 -11.94 -22.00
CA GLU A 455 9.05 -13.25 -22.03
C GLU A 455 9.96 -14.31 -21.41
N GLY A 456 9.45 -14.96 -20.39
CA GLY A 456 10.19 -15.99 -19.68
C GLY A 456 11.19 -15.49 -18.65
N VAL A 457 11.21 -14.19 -18.38
CA VAL A 457 12.19 -13.59 -17.47
C VAL A 457 11.45 -12.82 -16.38
N ASN A 458 11.78 -13.13 -15.13
CA ASN A 458 11.29 -12.38 -13.99
C ASN A 458 12.47 -11.63 -13.37
N LEU A 459 12.21 -10.34 -13.04
CA LEU A 459 13.22 -9.52 -12.41
C LEU A 459 12.88 -9.37 -10.93
N THR A 460 13.89 -9.45 -10.09
CA THR A 460 13.78 -9.12 -8.67
C THR A 460 14.61 -7.89 -8.41
N LEU A 461 13.96 -6.83 -8.00
CA LEU A 461 14.62 -5.54 -7.79
C LEU A 461 15.11 -5.48 -6.36
N LYS A 462 16.38 -5.13 -6.19
CA LYS A 462 17.01 -5.08 -4.89
C LYS A 462 17.47 -3.70 -4.49
N GLY A 463 17.72 -2.84 -5.48
CA GLY A 463 18.19 -1.51 -5.19
C GLY A 463 17.94 -0.60 -6.36
N LYS A 464 17.99 0.70 -6.08
CA LYS A 464 17.79 1.71 -7.09
C LYS A 464 19.11 1.92 -7.85
N THR A 465 18.99 2.11 -9.15
CA THR A 465 20.17 2.38 -9.96
C THR A 465 20.70 3.76 -9.63
N ASP A 466 21.98 3.83 -9.31
CA ASP A 466 22.63 5.09 -9.03
C ASP A 466 22.72 5.90 -10.32
N ARG A 467 22.47 7.22 -10.22
CA ARG A 467 22.54 8.09 -11.38
C ARG A 467 23.93 8.11 -12.00
N ASN A 468 24.95 7.91 -11.18
CA ASN A 468 26.34 7.98 -11.65
C ASN A 468 26.84 6.64 -12.17
N GLN A 469 26.00 5.64 -12.21
CA GLN A 469 26.37 4.31 -12.68
C GLN A 469 25.53 3.93 -13.87
N PRO A 470 26.08 3.11 -14.76
CA PRO A 470 25.28 2.62 -15.87
C PRO A 470 24.21 1.66 -15.37
N PRO A 471 23.15 1.48 -16.12
CA PRO A 471 22.15 0.49 -15.75
C PRO A 471 22.75 -0.90 -15.63
N ALA A 472 22.15 -1.72 -14.78
CA ALA A 472 22.59 -3.11 -14.64
C ALA A 472 22.32 -3.86 -15.94
N GLU A 473 23.19 -4.81 -16.25
CA GLU A 473 23.04 -5.65 -17.42
C GLU A 473 22.61 -7.04 -16.97
N ILE A 474 21.57 -7.55 -17.58
CA ILE A 474 21.12 -8.92 -17.37
C ILE A 474 21.48 -9.72 -18.59
N GLY A 475 22.29 -10.75 -18.42
CA GLY A 475 22.65 -11.63 -19.50
C GLY A 475 21.96 -12.98 -19.37
N ILE A 476 21.32 -13.42 -20.43
CA ILE A 476 20.64 -14.70 -20.46
C ILE A 476 21.32 -15.54 -21.52
N GLU A 477 21.80 -16.72 -21.11
CA GLU A 477 22.50 -17.64 -21.98
C GLU A 477 21.93 -19.02 -21.81
N TYR A 478 22.15 -19.87 -22.79
CA TYR A 478 21.90 -21.29 -22.63
C TYR A 478 22.95 -21.84 -21.65
N ASP A 479 22.49 -22.64 -20.72
CA ASP A 479 23.39 -23.18 -19.72
C ASP A 479 24.01 -24.46 -20.26
N ARG A 480 25.08 -24.28 -21.00
CA ARG A 480 25.73 -25.41 -21.67
C ARG A 480 26.39 -26.34 -20.69
N GLU A 481 26.93 -25.80 -19.61
CA GLU A 481 27.56 -26.64 -18.60
C GLU A 481 26.55 -27.55 -17.92
N ARG A 482 25.39 -27.01 -17.59
CA ARG A 482 24.35 -27.81 -16.97
C ARG A 482 23.86 -28.87 -17.93
N VAL A 483 23.71 -28.52 -19.20
CA VAL A 483 23.32 -29.49 -20.20
C VAL A 483 24.36 -30.57 -20.32
N ARG A 484 25.62 -30.18 -20.34
CA ARG A 484 26.72 -31.17 -20.38
C ARG A 484 26.67 -32.09 -19.17
N ASN A 485 26.51 -31.53 -17.98
CA ASN A 485 26.45 -32.33 -16.76
C ASN A 485 25.27 -33.29 -16.80
N ASP A 486 24.13 -32.83 -17.26
CA ASP A 486 22.96 -33.69 -17.36
C ASP A 486 23.19 -34.83 -18.33
N ILE A 487 23.83 -34.51 -19.46
CA ILE A 487 24.16 -35.56 -20.44
C ILE A 487 25.15 -36.54 -19.84
N GLU A 488 26.16 -36.04 -19.14
CA GLU A 488 27.13 -36.91 -18.53
C GLU A 488 26.50 -37.83 -17.49
N GLN A 489 25.55 -37.29 -16.71
CA GLN A 489 24.83 -38.12 -15.76
C GLN A 489 24.04 -39.20 -16.46
N PHE A 490 23.39 -38.86 -17.55
CA PHE A 490 22.65 -39.84 -18.30
C PHE A 490 23.55 -40.90 -18.90
N VAL A 491 24.68 -40.48 -19.46
CA VAL A 491 25.63 -41.41 -20.04
C VAL A 491 26.17 -42.33 -18.96
N ALA A 492 26.48 -41.78 -17.78
CA ALA A 492 26.95 -42.60 -16.68
C ALA A 492 25.90 -43.64 -16.27
N ALA A 493 24.64 -43.20 -16.19
CA ALA A 493 23.58 -44.12 -15.83
C ALA A 493 23.39 -45.20 -16.90
N TYR A 494 23.47 -44.77 -18.17
CA TYR A 494 23.35 -45.73 -19.26
C TYR A 494 24.50 -46.74 -19.21
N ASN A 495 25.71 -46.27 -18.98
CA ASN A 495 26.87 -47.16 -18.91
C ASN A 495 26.72 -48.13 -17.76
N GLN A 496 26.21 -47.64 -16.62
CA GLN A 496 26.01 -48.54 -15.49
C GLN A 496 24.94 -49.57 -15.80
N PHE A 497 23.87 -49.14 -16.46
CA PHE A 497 22.85 -50.07 -16.86
C PHE A 497 23.41 -51.12 -17.84
N PHE A 498 24.19 -50.67 -18.81
CA PHE A 498 24.79 -51.55 -19.78
C PHE A 498 25.72 -52.53 -19.10
N GLN A 499 26.52 -52.05 -18.17
CA GLN A 499 27.45 -52.92 -17.45
C GLN A 499 26.70 -53.95 -16.63
N THR A 500 25.66 -53.54 -15.93
CA THR A 500 24.83 -54.46 -15.16
C THR A 500 24.17 -55.49 -16.07
N SER A 501 23.66 -55.02 -17.20
CA SER A 501 23.05 -55.92 -18.16
C SER A 501 24.05 -56.92 -18.71
N LYS A 502 25.24 -56.44 -18.97
CA LYS A 502 26.31 -57.30 -19.47
C LYS A 502 26.72 -58.35 -18.43
N GLU A 503 26.78 -57.92 -17.18
CA GLU A 503 27.08 -58.84 -16.10
C GLU A 503 26.04 -59.94 -16.00
N LEU A 504 24.77 -59.54 -16.14
CA LEU A 504 23.71 -60.52 -16.12
C LEU A 504 23.78 -61.47 -17.29
N ALA A 505 24.11 -60.97 -18.46
CA ALA A 505 24.25 -61.82 -19.63
C ALA A 505 25.41 -62.78 -19.51
N GLY A 506 26.48 -62.35 -18.80
CA GLY A 506 27.67 -63.19 -18.62
C GLY A 506 27.52 -64.17 -17.50
N VAL A 507 26.48 -64.11 -16.70
CA VAL A 507 26.37 -65.04 -15.55
C VAL A 507 25.82 -66.36 -16.03
N ASP A 508 26.59 -67.43 -15.71
CA ASP A 508 26.17 -68.80 -16.05
C ASP A 508 25.24 -69.32 -14.97
N PRO A 509 24.03 -69.78 -15.36
CA PRO A 509 23.12 -70.29 -14.34
C PRO A 509 23.67 -71.47 -13.55
N ARG A 510 24.60 -72.23 -14.13
CA ARG A 510 25.23 -73.35 -13.40
C ARG A 510 26.22 -72.89 -12.34
N THR A 511 26.77 -71.76 -12.50
CA THR A 511 27.75 -71.23 -11.59
C THR A 511 27.37 -69.94 -10.88
N UNK A 512 26.19 -69.62 -11.49
CA UNK A 512 25.81 -68.48 -10.85
C UNK A 512 25.87 -67.33 -11.70
N UNK A 513 25.93 -67.72 -12.50
CA UNK A 513 26.01 -66.71 -13.40
C UNK A 513 24.76 -66.72 -14.07
N UNK A 514 24.28 -66.56 -13.75
CA UNK A 514 23.07 -66.69 -14.23
C UNK A 514 22.93 -66.17 -15.56
N UNK A 515 23.44 -66.47 -16.03
CA UNK A 515 23.56 -66.05 -17.31
C UNK A 515 22.36 -66.17 -18.17
N UNK A 516 21.97 -66.99 -17.96
CA UNK A 516 20.88 -67.26 -18.75
C UNK A 516 19.73 -66.37 -18.47
N UNK A 517 19.79 -66.21 -17.51
CA UNK A 517 18.78 -65.37 -17.00
C UNK A 517 19.01 -63.96 -17.39
N UNK A 518 19.91 -63.87 -17.25
CA UNK A 518 20.37 -62.67 -17.57
C UNK A 518 20.36 -62.40 -19.03
N UNK A 519 20.51 -63.19 -19.37
CA UNK A 519 20.51 -63.17 -20.76
C UNK A 519 19.18 -62.82 -21.35
N UNK A 520 18.62 -63.25 -20.65
CA UNK A 520 17.30 -63.00 -21.01
C UNK A 520 16.96 -61.59 -20.85
N UNK A 521 17.31 -61.36 -20.02
CA UNK A 521 17.22 -60.05 -19.60
C UNK A 521 17.91 -59.13 -20.51
N SER A 522 18.90 -59.31 -20.80
CA SER A 522 19.74 -58.62 -21.75
C SER A 522 19.08 -58.51 -23.12
N ARG A 523 18.57 -59.61 -23.57
CA ARG A 523 17.92 -59.61 -24.86
C ARG A 523 16.69 -58.72 -24.89
N SER A 524 15.96 -58.70 -23.82
CA SER A 524 14.75 -57.86 -23.78
C SER A 524 15.09 -56.37 -23.79
N PHE A 525 16.28 -56.04 -23.31
CA PHE A 525 16.70 -54.64 -23.23
C PHE A 525 17.51 -54.16 -24.42
N SER A 526 17.98 -55.07 -25.24
CA SER A 526 18.80 -54.67 -26.39
C SER A 526 17.94 -54.52 -27.65
N GLY A 527 16.64 -54.81 -27.57
CA GLY A 527 15.75 -54.65 -28.71
C GLY A 527 15.26 -53.23 -28.97
#